data_7dd0b9aefe6554478cf76131f4196262
#
_entry.id   7dd0b9aefe6554478cf76131f4196262
#
_cell.length_a   1.000
_cell.length_b   1.000
_cell.length_c   1.000
_cell.angle_alpha   90.00
_cell.angle_beta   90.00
_cell.angle_gamma   90.00
#
_symmetry.space_group_name_H-M   'P 1'
#
loop_
_entity.id
_entity.type
_entity.pdbx_description
1 polymer ?
#
loop_
_entity_poly.entity_id
_entity_poly.type
_entity_poly.pdbx_seq_one_letter_code
_entity_poly.pdbx_strand_id
1 'polypeptide(L)'
;MKREQIKTTKIISVAIAILWAYAACSKLGNYGKTVWEMHNQVFPDAVAGVFSWFVPAMEMGLALMLLIPRFRVSGLWASGLLLVIFSLYIALASTKVFGRIPCSCGNLFRDMPSWLHILFNLSFATLAYTGLYFHYGWKHLHGIFKWFCSLLKRKEVAGT
;
A
#
# COMPACT_ATOMS: atom_id res chain seq x y z
N MET A 1 3.35 -22.97 -18.44
CA MET A 1 2.41 -22.05 -17.78
C MET A 1 2.83 -21.73 -16.34
N LYS A 2 2.97 -22.70 -15.42
CA LYS A 2 3.34 -22.44 -13.99
C LYS A 2 4.66 -21.67 -13.80
N ARG A 3 5.66 -21.95 -14.66
CA ARG A 3 7.00 -21.31 -14.58
C ARG A 3 6.96 -19.83 -14.96
N GLU A 4 6.17 -19.46 -15.95
CA GLU A 4 6.01 -18.06 -16.37
C GLU A 4 5.22 -17.23 -15.33
N GLN A 5 4.20 -17.82 -14.71
CA GLN A 5 3.45 -17.18 -13.62
C GLN A 5 4.34 -16.85 -12.42
N ILE A 6 5.24 -17.77 -12.04
CA ILE A 6 6.22 -17.54 -10.96
C ILE A 6 7.19 -16.42 -11.31
N LYS A 7 7.65 -16.35 -12.55
CA LYS A 7 8.54 -15.25 -13.01
C LYS A 7 7.82 -13.91 -12.97
N THR A 8 6.58 -13.84 -13.47
CA THR A 8 5.78 -12.60 -13.47
C THR A 8 5.53 -12.11 -12.04
N THR A 9 5.12 -12.99 -11.12
CA THR A 9 4.95 -12.63 -9.71
C THR A 9 6.26 -12.13 -9.08
N LYS A 10 7.41 -12.73 -9.44
CA LYS A 10 8.72 -12.28 -8.97
C LYS A 10 9.06 -10.87 -9.46
N ILE A 11 8.85 -10.60 -10.74
CA ILE A 11 9.12 -9.29 -11.36
C ILE A 11 8.24 -8.21 -10.69
N ILE A 12 6.95 -8.47 -10.54
CA ILE A 12 6.02 -7.56 -9.87
C ILE A 12 6.46 -7.30 -8.43
N SER A 13 6.83 -8.33 -7.68
CA SER A 13 7.29 -8.18 -6.29
C SER A 13 8.56 -7.35 -6.20
N VAL A 14 9.51 -7.51 -7.12
CA VAL A 14 10.74 -6.71 -7.15
C VAL A 14 10.42 -5.25 -7.48
N ALA A 15 9.53 -4.98 -8.44
CA ALA A 15 9.13 -3.61 -8.77
C ALA A 15 8.49 -2.89 -7.57
N ILE A 16 7.60 -3.56 -6.83
CA ILE A 16 6.98 -2.99 -5.62
C ILE A 16 7.99 -2.88 -4.47
N ALA A 17 8.95 -3.81 -4.36
CA ALA A 17 10.02 -3.73 -3.36
C ALA A 17 10.91 -2.50 -3.60
N ILE A 18 11.24 -2.19 -4.86
CA ILE A 18 11.99 -0.98 -5.22
C ILE A 18 11.21 0.28 -4.83
N LEU A 19 9.90 0.31 -5.06
CA LEU A 19 9.05 1.43 -4.65
C LEU A 19 9.13 1.67 -3.14
N TRP A 20 8.94 0.62 -2.32
CA TRP A 20 9.00 0.72 -0.87
C TRP A 20 10.40 1.07 -0.35
N ALA A 21 11.43 0.45 -0.90
CA ALA A 21 12.82 0.78 -0.55
C ALA A 21 13.15 2.24 -0.86
N TYR A 22 12.73 2.74 -2.03
CA TYR A 22 12.90 4.14 -2.40
C TYR A 22 12.16 5.06 -1.42
N ALA A 23 10.91 4.77 -1.09
CA ALA A 23 10.11 5.56 -0.15
C ALA A 23 10.77 5.62 1.24
N ALA A 24 11.24 4.49 1.76
CA ALA A 24 11.94 4.40 3.03
C ALA A 24 13.26 5.18 3.01
N CYS A 25 14.11 4.96 2.00
CA CYS A 25 15.40 5.65 1.87
C CYS A 25 15.25 7.16 1.72
N SER A 26 14.25 7.61 0.97
CA SER A 26 13.93 9.03 0.80
C SER A 26 13.57 9.72 2.12
N LYS A 27 12.80 9.03 2.98
CA LYS A 27 12.41 9.54 4.31
C LYS A 27 13.57 9.51 5.30
N LEU A 28 14.38 8.48 5.28
CA LEU A 28 15.55 8.35 6.17
C LEU A 28 16.66 9.31 5.76
N GLY A 29 16.89 9.52 4.45
CA GLY A 29 17.91 10.44 3.95
C GLY A 29 17.63 11.92 4.26
N ASN A 30 16.35 12.29 4.46
CA ASN A 30 15.92 13.63 4.84
C ASN A 30 15.08 13.58 6.14
N TYR A 31 15.61 12.94 7.17
CA TYR A 31 14.87 12.65 8.40
C TYR A 31 14.27 13.89 9.06
N GLY A 32 15.02 14.99 9.16
CA GLY A 32 14.51 16.24 9.73
C GLY A 32 13.27 16.77 9.01
N LYS A 33 13.25 16.66 7.67
CA LYS A 33 12.10 17.02 6.86
C LYS A 33 10.93 16.05 7.08
N THR A 34 11.20 14.76 7.17
CA THR A 34 10.17 13.74 7.46
C THR A 34 9.49 13.99 8.80
N VAL A 35 10.26 14.35 9.84
CA VAL A 35 9.71 14.73 11.14
C VAL A 35 8.81 15.96 11.02
N TRP A 36 9.28 17.01 10.35
CA TRP A 36 8.50 18.23 10.13
C TRP A 36 7.20 17.93 9.36
N GLU A 37 7.28 17.09 8.32
CA GLU A 37 6.14 16.67 7.54
C GLU A 37 5.13 15.86 8.38
N MET A 38 5.59 14.99 9.28
CA MET A 38 4.72 14.22 10.17
C MET A 38 4.01 15.10 11.19
N HIS A 39 4.66 16.14 11.71
CA HIS A 39 4.04 17.13 12.61
C HIS A 39 2.99 18.01 11.89
N ASN A 40 3.10 18.17 10.57
CA ASN A 40 2.11 18.89 9.77
C ASN A 40 0.90 18.01 9.34
N GLN A 41 0.87 16.73 9.74
CA GLN A 41 -0.29 15.85 9.50
C GLN A 41 -1.44 16.16 10.46
N VAL A 42 -2.55 15.45 10.25
CA VAL A 42 -3.78 15.56 11.06
C VAL A 42 -3.60 14.95 12.46
N PHE A 43 -2.50 14.24 12.70
CA PHE A 43 -2.24 13.54 13.96
C PHE A 43 -1.75 14.45 15.09
N PRO A 44 -2.02 14.10 16.36
CA PRO A 44 -1.40 14.76 17.52
C PRO A 44 0.12 14.66 17.48
N ASP A 45 0.83 15.70 17.96
CA ASP A 45 2.30 15.78 17.93
C ASP A 45 3.01 14.59 18.58
N ALA A 46 2.44 14.04 19.65
CA ALA A 46 2.96 12.84 20.32
C ALA A 46 3.00 11.62 19.39
N VAL A 47 2.03 11.50 18.50
CA VAL A 47 1.94 10.40 17.54
C VAL A 47 2.82 10.65 16.32
N ALA A 48 2.99 11.90 15.91
CA ALA A 48 3.83 12.29 14.78
C ALA A 48 5.28 11.86 14.94
N GLY A 49 5.86 12.00 16.14
CA GLY A 49 7.21 11.56 16.45
C GLY A 49 7.40 10.03 16.27
N VAL A 50 6.43 9.25 16.73
CA VAL A 50 6.47 7.77 16.57
C VAL A 50 6.34 7.39 15.08
N PHE A 51 5.45 8.01 14.34
CA PHE A 51 5.23 7.72 12.92
C PHE A 51 6.43 8.09 12.05
N SER A 52 7.24 9.08 12.45
CA SER A 52 8.47 9.46 11.73
C SER A 52 9.46 8.32 11.58
N TRP A 53 9.51 7.40 12.55
CA TRP A 53 10.33 6.20 12.54
C TRP A 53 9.58 4.96 12.07
N PHE A 54 8.34 4.82 12.50
CA PHE A 54 7.54 3.63 12.22
C PHE A 54 7.25 3.48 10.73
N VAL A 55 6.90 4.57 10.03
CA VAL A 55 6.55 4.51 8.61
C VAL A 55 7.73 4.07 7.74
N PRO A 56 8.94 4.67 7.82
CA PRO A 56 10.08 4.18 7.04
C PRO A 56 10.50 2.76 7.41
N ALA A 57 10.42 2.37 8.69
CA ALA A 57 10.73 1.01 9.12
C ALA A 57 9.74 -0.02 8.53
N MET A 58 8.46 0.30 8.51
CA MET A 58 7.41 -0.53 7.90
C MET A 58 7.60 -0.63 6.37
N GLU A 59 7.91 0.45 5.69
CA GLU A 59 8.19 0.47 4.25
C GLU A 59 9.40 -0.41 3.92
N MET A 60 10.47 -0.33 4.71
CA MET A 60 11.66 -1.19 4.55
C MET A 60 11.32 -2.65 4.84
N GLY A 61 10.53 -2.92 5.86
CA GLY A 61 10.04 -4.27 6.18
C GLY A 61 9.23 -4.88 5.03
N LEU A 62 8.34 -4.11 4.39
CA LEU A 62 7.59 -4.55 3.21
C LEU A 62 8.51 -4.83 2.03
N ALA A 63 9.50 -3.99 1.77
CA ALA A 63 10.49 -4.22 0.71
C ALA A 63 11.21 -5.56 0.93
N LEU A 64 11.67 -5.83 2.15
CA LEU A 64 12.35 -7.09 2.49
C LEU A 64 11.40 -8.30 2.36
N MET A 65 10.15 -8.19 2.84
CA MET A 65 9.16 -9.28 2.70
C MET A 65 8.91 -9.64 1.23
N LEU A 66 8.87 -8.67 0.32
CA LEU A 66 8.65 -8.89 -1.10
C LEU A 66 9.84 -9.59 -1.78
N LEU A 67 11.06 -9.33 -1.32
CA LEU A 67 12.28 -9.96 -1.83
C LEU A 67 12.45 -11.40 -1.37
N ILE A 68 12.01 -11.72 -0.15
CA ILE A 68 12.11 -13.07 0.42
C ILE A 68 10.99 -13.96 -0.15
N PRO A 69 11.29 -15.06 -0.87
CA PRO A 69 10.28 -15.90 -1.53
C PRO A 69 9.19 -16.42 -0.60
N ARG A 70 9.54 -16.74 0.66
CA ARG A 70 8.62 -17.27 1.67
C ARG A 70 7.54 -16.24 2.09
N PHE A 71 7.89 -14.96 2.14
CA PHE A 71 6.99 -13.89 2.60
C PHE A 71 6.41 -13.04 1.47
N ARG A 72 6.76 -13.35 0.21
CA ARG A 72 6.37 -12.57 -0.97
C ARG A 72 4.86 -12.38 -1.09
N VAL A 73 4.09 -13.44 -0.88
CA VAL A 73 2.63 -13.39 -0.99
C VAL A 73 2.03 -12.47 0.08
N SER A 74 2.48 -12.63 1.33
CA SER A 74 2.06 -11.75 2.44
C SER A 74 2.49 -10.30 2.19
N GLY A 75 3.71 -10.10 1.64
CA GLY A 75 4.21 -8.77 1.24
C GLY A 75 3.36 -8.12 0.15
N LEU A 76 2.90 -8.86 -0.85
CA LEU A 76 2.00 -8.35 -1.89
C LEU A 76 0.62 -7.96 -1.31
N TRP A 77 0.05 -8.79 -0.43
CA TRP A 77 -1.20 -8.45 0.25
C TRP A 77 -1.07 -7.20 1.11
N ALA A 78 -0.04 -7.15 1.96
CA ALA A 78 0.21 -6.00 2.83
C ALA A 78 0.48 -4.72 2.02
N SER A 79 1.28 -4.81 0.95
CA SER A 79 1.56 -3.68 0.06
C SER A 79 0.31 -3.17 -0.64
N GLY A 80 -0.50 -4.06 -1.22
CA GLY A 80 -1.74 -3.69 -1.89
C GLY A 80 -2.72 -3.00 -0.94
N LEU A 81 -2.93 -3.56 0.25
CA LEU A 81 -3.80 -3.00 1.28
C LEU A 81 -3.30 -1.63 1.74
N LEU A 82 -2.01 -1.49 2.03
CA LEU A 82 -1.42 -0.25 2.52
C LEU A 82 -1.51 0.87 1.47
N LEU A 83 -1.27 0.57 0.18
CA LEU A 83 -1.40 1.54 -0.90
C LEU A 83 -2.85 2.02 -1.07
N VAL A 84 -3.83 1.14 -0.88
CA VAL A 84 -5.26 1.53 -0.88
C VAL A 84 -5.58 2.41 0.32
N ILE A 85 -5.10 2.06 1.52
CA ILE A 85 -5.29 2.87 2.74
C ILE A 85 -4.67 4.26 2.56
N PHE A 86 -3.46 4.36 2.02
CA PHE A 86 -2.82 5.64 1.74
C PHE A 86 -3.59 6.46 0.70
N SER A 87 -4.12 5.82 -0.36
CA SER A 87 -4.97 6.50 -1.34
C SER A 87 -6.22 7.08 -0.71
N LEU A 88 -6.87 6.30 0.16
CA LEU A 88 -8.07 6.74 0.87
C LEU A 88 -7.74 7.90 1.83
N TYR A 89 -6.63 7.81 2.56
CA TYR A 89 -6.17 8.88 3.43
C TYR A 89 -5.91 10.18 2.66
N ILE A 90 -5.20 10.13 1.52
CA ILE A 90 -4.94 11.29 0.69
C ILE A 90 -6.24 11.87 0.13
N ALA A 91 -7.17 11.01 -0.32
CA ALA A 91 -8.48 11.44 -0.80
C ALA A 91 -9.26 12.20 0.27
N LEU A 92 -9.35 11.65 1.48
CA LEU A 92 -10.05 12.29 2.62
C LEU A 92 -9.37 13.61 3.02
N ALA A 93 -8.05 13.64 3.08
CA ALA A 93 -7.33 14.84 3.46
C ALA A 93 -7.38 15.94 2.38
N SER A 94 -7.53 15.56 1.11
CA SER A 94 -7.72 16.50 -0.01
C SER A 94 -9.06 17.23 0.03
N THR A 95 -10.07 16.71 0.74
CA THR A 95 -11.37 17.39 0.94
C THR A 95 -11.32 18.57 1.90
N LYS A 96 -10.14 18.90 2.44
CA LYS A 96 -9.90 19.98 3.43
C LYS A 96 -10.71 19.86 4.72
N VAL A 97 -11.37 18.74 4.95
CA VAL A 97 -12.15 18.48 6.19
C VAL A 97 -11.29 18.67 7.44
N PHE A 98 -9.98 18.42 7.33
CA PHE A 98 -9.04 18.51 8.45
C PHE A 98 -8.23 19.84 8.48
N GLY A 99 -8.48 20.78 7.57
CA GLY A 99 -7.80 22.10 7.54
C GLY A 99 -6.30 22.08 7.26
N ARG A 100 -5.69 20.91 7.07
CA ARG A 100 -4.26 20.72 6.75
C ARG A 100 -4.12 19.86 5.50
N ILE A 101 -3.11 20.17 4.67
CA ILE A 101 -2.82 19.39 3.46
C ILE A 101 -1.89 18.24 3.85
N PRO A 102 -2.25 16.98 3.55
CA PRO A 102 -1.40 15.84 3.89
C PRO A 102 -0.11 15.88 3.08
N CYS A 103 0.94 15.43 3.72
CA CYS A 103 2.25 15.32 3.15
C CYS A 103 2.32 14.26 2.03
N SER A 104 3.14 14.54 1.03
CA SER A 104 3.49 13.60 -0.03
C SER A 104 4.32 12.43 0.50
N CYS A 105 4.09 11.22 0.00
CA CYS A 105 4.92 10.06 0.29
C CYS A 105 6.33 10.21 -0.33
N GLY A 106 7.19 10.98 0.33
CA GLY A 106 8.58 11.18 -0.08
C GLY A 106 8.81 12.34 -1.05
N ASN A 107 10.08 12.71 -1.19
CA ASN A 107 10.55 13.85 -1.97
C ASN A 107 10.19 13.80 -3.47
N LEU A 108 9.92 12.60 -4.00
CA LEU A 108 9.63 12.39 -5.42
C LEU A 108 8.29 13.01 -5.85
N PHE A 109 7.34 13.18 -4.93
CA PHE A 109 5.97 13.58 -5.24
C PHE A 109 5.56 14.91 -4.60
N ARG A 110 6.56 15.73 -4.18
CA ARG A 110 6.31 16.97 -3.46
C ARG A 110 5.46 17.98 -4.27
N ASP A 111 5.69 18.04 -5.58
CA ASP A 111 5.02 18.98 -6.47
C ASP A 111 3.84 18.32 -7.25
N MET A 112 3.52 17.07 -6.93
CA MET A 112 2.41 16.37 -7.58
C MET A 112 1.06 16.74 -6.95
N PRO A 113 0.04 17.00 -7.76
CA PRO A 113 -1.31 17.17 -7.27
C PRO A 113 -1.84 15.87 -6.62
N SER A 114 -2.66 15.99 -5.58
CA SER A 114 -3.14 14.86 -4.78
C SER A 114 -3.80 13.74 -5.62
N TRP A 115 -4.52 14.10 -6.67
CA TRP A 115 -5.17 13.14 -7.58
C TRP A 115 -4.17 12.24 -8.31
N LEU A 116 -3.02 12.80 -8.73
CA LEU A 116 -1.98 12.03 -9.42
C LEU A 116 -1.29 11.05 -8.46
N HIS A 117 -1.11 11.46 -7.20
CA HIS A 117 -0.57 10.61 -6.15
C HIS A 117 -1.51 9.42 -5.84
N ILE A 118 -2.82 9.68 -5.77
CA ILE A 118 -3.83 8.63 -5.60
C ILE A 118 -3.77 7.65 -6.78
N LEU A 119 -3.72 8.17 -8.02
CA LEU A 119 -3.63 7.35 -9.23
C LEU A 119 -2.37 6.47 -9.22
N PHE A 120 -1.24 7.03 -8.83
CA PHE A 120 0.02 6.31 -8.69
C PHE A 120 -0.08 5.15 -7.68
N ASN A 121 -0.58 5.42 -6.47
CA ASN A 121 -0.77 4.39 -5.44
C ASN A 121 -1.73 3.30 -5.89
N LEU A 122 -2.85 3.66 -6.51
CA LEU A 122 -3.82 2.70 -7.04
C LEU A 122 -3.23 1.84 -8.18
N SER A 123 -2.38 2.41 -9.03
CA SER A 123 -1.67 1.66 -10.08
C SER A 123 -0.77 0.58 -9.48
N PHE A 124 -0.02 0.91 -8.43
CA PHE A 124 0.81 -0.07 -7.72
C PHE A 124 -0.01 -1.07 -6.88
N ALA A 125 -1.14 -0.65 -6.34
CA ALA A 125 -2.07 -1.56 -5.67
C ALA A 125 -2.64 -2.58 -6.66
N THR A 126 -3.09 -2.16 -7.85
CA THR A 126 -3.56 -3.08 -8.90
C THR A 126 -2.44 -4.02 -9.37
N LEU A 127 -1.21 -3.53 -9.47
CA LEU A 127 -0.05 -4.35 -9.78
C LEU A 127 0.21 -5.42 -8.71
N ALA A 128 0.08 -5.08 -7.42
CA ALA A 128 0.21 -6.03 -6.31
C ALA A 128 -0.87 -7.13 -6.38
N TYR A 129 -2.14 -6.75 -6.59
CA TYR A 129 -3.24 -7.71 -6.74
C TYR A 129 -3.10 -8.57 -8.01
N THR A 130 -2.57 -8.01 -9.10
CA THR A 130 -2.22 -8.78 -10.31
C THR A 130 -1.13 -9.82 -10.01
N GLY A 131 -0.12 -9.46 -9.21
CA GLY A 131 0.90 -10.40 -8.75
C GLY A 131 0.32 -11.56 -7.93
N LEU A 132 -0.65 -11.29 -7.06
CA LEU A 132 -1.38 -12.29 -6.30
C LEU A 132 -2.24 -13.19 -7.21
N TYR A 133 -2.92 -12.58 -8.18
CA TYR A 133 -3.70 -13.31 -9.17
C TYR A 133 -2.84 -14.33 -9.93
N PHE A 134 -1.68 -13.94 -10.41
CA PHE A 134 -0.74 -14.87 -11.06
C PHE A 134 -0.19 -15.93 -10.11
N HIS A 135 -0.04 -15.63 -8.82
CA HIS A 135 0.45 -16.58 -7.83
C HIS A 135 -0.59 -17.67 -7.51
N TYR A 136 -1.83 -17.27 -7.24
CA TYR A 136 -2.90 -18.21 -6.84
C TYR A 136 -3.56 -18.92 -8.02
N GLY A 137 -3.50 -18.35 -9.22
CA GLY A 137 -4.25 -18.82 -10.39
C GLY A 137 -5.75 -18.55 -10.28
N TRP A 138 -6.41 -18.56 -11.42
CA TRP A 138 -7.86 -18.26 -11.55
C TRP A 138 -8.77 -19.07 -10.60
N LYS A 139 -8.43 -20.34 -10.35
CA LYS A 139 -9.28 -21.26 -9.59
C LYS A 139 -9.45 -20.89 -8.12
N HIS A 140 -8.42 -20.34 -7.49
CA HIS A 140 -8.44 -20.00 -6.06
C HIS A 140 -9.18 -18.68 -5.77
N LEU A 141 -9.03 -17.69 -6.63
CA LEU A 141 -9.75 -16.41 -6.50
C LEU A 141 -11.25 -16.56 -6.70
N HIS A 142 -11.69 -17.39 -7.66
CA HIS A 142 -13.10 -17.72 -7.82
C HIS A 142 -13.70 -18.44 -6.59
N GLY A 143 -12.92 -19.24 -5.88
CA GLY A 143 -13.35 -19.87 -4.63
C GLY A 143 -13.61 -18.86 -3.51
N ILE A 144 -12.69 -17.92 -3.32
CA ILE A 144 -12.81 -16.86 -2.31
C ILE A 144 -13.98 -15.91 -2.65
N PHE A 145 -14.14 -15.55 -3.92
CA PHE A 145 -15.24 -14.69 -4.37
C PHE A 145 -16.61 -15.37 -4.20
N LYS A 146 -16.72 -16.66 -4.55
CA LYS A 146 -17.94 -17.44 -4.29
C LYS A 146 -18.27 -17.53 -2.80
N TRP A 147 -17.26 -17.75 -1.97
CA TRP A 147 -17.44 -17.81 -0.51
C TRP A 147 -17.91 -16.45 0.04
N PHE A 148 -17.32 -15.34 -0.41
CA PHE A 148 -17.73 -14.00 -0.01
C PHE A 148 -19.15 -13.65 -0.47
N CYS A 149 -19.49 -13.96 -1.73
CA CYS A 149 -20.87 -13.82 -2.24
C CYS A 149 -21.88 -14.68 -1.47
N SER A 150 -21.49 -15.89 -1.04
CA SER A 150 -22.36 -16.74 -0.25
C SER A 150 -22.62 -16.20 1.16
N LEU A 151 -21.62 -15.54 1.77
CA LEU A 151 -21.77 -14.86 3.06
C LEU A 151 -22.71 -13.66 2.97
N LEU A 152 -22.60 -12.84 1.91
CA LEU A 152 -23.51 -11.72 1.69
C LEU A 152 -24.95 -12.19 1.50
N LYS A 153 -25.14 -13.24 0.69
CA LYS A 153 -26.47 -13.82 0.45
C LYS A 153 -27.10 -14.43 1.71
N ARG A 154 -26.27 -14.98 2.61
CA ARG A 154 -26.72 -15.56 3.88
C ARG A 154 -27.21 -14.46 4.86
N LYS A 155 -26.66 -13.26 4.79
CA LYS A 155 -27.11 -12.11 5.60
C LYS A 155 -28.45 -11.55 5.11
N GLU A 156 -28.71 -11.57 3.81
CA GLU A 156 -30.02 -11.15 3.27
C GLU A 156 -31.18 -12.06 3.69
N VAL A 157 -30.93 -13.37 3.76
CA VAL A 157 -31.96 -14.35 4.15
C VAL A 157 -32.21 -14.39 5.66
N ALA A 158 -31.26 -13.94 6.48
CA ALA A 158 -31.40 -13.91 7.94
C ALA A 158 -32.01 -12.60 8.47
N GLY A 159 -32.28 -11.63 7.58
CA GLY A 159 -32.86 -10.31 7.92
C GLY A 159 -34.31 -10.13 7.52
N THR A 160 -34.97 -11.17 6.99
CA THR A 160 -36.43 -11.26 6.76
C THR A 160 -37.05 -12.23 7.75
#